data_80daaafc4a04870bef7bf834daa09d2e
#
_entry.id   80daaafc4a04870bef7bf834daa09d2e
#
_cell.length_a   1.000
_cell.length_b   1.000
_cell.length_c   1.000
_cell.angle_alpha   90.00
_cell.angle_beta   90.00
_cell.angle_gamma   90.00
#
_symmetry.space_group_name_H-M   'P 1'
#
loop_
_entity.id
_entity.type
_entity.pdbx_description
1 polymer ?
#
loop_
_entity_poly.entity_id
_entity_poly.type
_entity_poly.pdbx_seq_one_letter_code
_entity_poly.pdbx_strand_id
1 'polypeptide(L)'
;MLEARDLYCERDERTLFRGLSFTVDAGEWVQVTGGNGAGKTTLLRLLTGLARPDGGEVYWQGEPLRRVRDSFHSGLLWIGHQPGIKTRLTARENLHFFHPGDGARLPEALAQAGLAGFEDVPVARLSAGQQRRVALARLWLTRAALWVLDEPFTAIDVNGVARLTRRMAAHTAQGGMVILTTHQPLPGAADTVRRLALTG
;
A
#
# COMPACT_ATOMS: atom_id res chain seq x y z
N MET A 1 10.27 12.49 -3.13
CA MET A 1 10.23 11.80 -4.42
C MET A 1 10.82 10.40 -4.29
N LEU A 2 10.10 9.42 -4.79
CA LEU A 2 10.60 8.05 -4.94
C LEU A 2 11.02 7.86 -6.40
N GLU A 3 12.20 7.29 -6.63
CA GLU A 3 12.71 7.11 -7.98
C GLU A 3 13.26 5.69 -8.17
N ALA A 4 12.84 5.05 -9.25
CA ALA A 4 13.43 3.79 -9.71
C ALA A 4 14.31 4.10 -10.93
N ARG A 5 15.54 3.61 -10.94
CA ARG A 5 16.49 3.79 -12.05
C ARG A 5 16.96 2.45 -12.58
N ASP A 6 16.65 2.18 -13.84
CA ASP A 6 17.12 1.01 -14.59
C ASP A 6 16.95 -0.30 -13.83
N LEU A 7 15.78 -0.49 -13.21
CA LEU A 7 15.52 -1.69 -12.43
C LEU A 7 15.53 -2.92 -13.33
N TYR A 8 16.27 -3.93 -12.89
CA TYR A 8 16.31 -5.26 -13.48
C TYR A 8 15.96 -6.28 -12.41
N CYS A 9 15.04 -7.16 -12.74
CA CYS A 9 14.65 -8.24 -11.82
C CYS A 9 14.36 -9.52 -12.59
N GLU A 10 14.98 -10.60 -12.13
CA GLU A 10 14.79 -11.93 -12.68
C GLU A 10 14.35 -12.88 -11.56
N ARG A 11 13.38 -13.73 -11.85
CA ARG A 11 12.88 -14.74 -10.92
C ARG A 11 12.58 -16.02 -11.70
N ASP A 12 13.05 -17.17 -11.19
CA ASP A 12 12.82 -18.48 -11.78
C ASP A 12 13.22 -18.51 -13.27
N GLU A 13 14.41 -18.01 -13.58
CA GLU A 13 15.00 -17.95 -14.93
C GLU A 13 14.18 -17.10 -15.91
N ARG A 14 13.27 -16.24 -15.40
CA ARG A 14 12.48 -15.33 -16.21
C ARG A 14 12.74 -13.89 -15.82
N THR A 15 12.98 -13.03 -16.82
CA THR A 15 13.09 -11.59 -16.61
C THR A 15 11.69 -11.01 -16.38
N LEU A 16 11.46 -10.45 -15.19
CA LEU A 16 10.19 -9.78 -14.87
C LEU A 16 10.15 -8.38 -15.45
N PHE A 17 11.24 -7.65 -15.34
CA PHE A 17 11.39 -6.32 -15.98
C PHE A 17 12.88 -5.99 -16.11
N ARG A 18 13.16 -5.11 -17.06
CA ARG A 18 14.51 -4.66 -17.37
C ARG A 18 14.47 -3.19 -17.79
N GLY A 19 15.44 -2.41 -17.30
CA GLY A 19 15.53 -1.01 -17.65
C GLY A 19 14.33 -0.19 -17.20
N LEU A 20 13.66 -0.61 -16.13
CA LEU A 20 12.45 0.05 -15.65
C LEU A 20 12.84 1.28 -14.84
N SER A 21 12.46 2.45 -15.35
CA SER A 21 12.74 3.74 -14.71
C SER A 21 11.47 4.57 -14.61
N PHE A 22 11.22 5.13 -13.44
CA PHE A 22 10.10 6.03 -13.22
C PHE A 22 10.30 6.79 -11.90
N THR A 23 9.51 7.83 -11.71
CA THR A 23 9.49 8.60 -10.48
C THR A 23 8.05 8.73 -9.96
N VAL A 24 7.92 8.89 -8.65
CA VAL A 24 6.65 9.24 -8.01
C VAL A 24 6.91 10.45 -7.13
N ASP A 25 6.28 11.56 -7.49
CA ASP A 25 6.41 12.82 -6.77
C ASP A 25 5.28 13.04 -5.77
N ALA A 26 5.45 14.03 -4.90
CA ALA A 26 4.42 14.42 -3.96
C ALA A 26 3.11 14.73 -4.71
N GLY A 27 2.01 14.20 -4.20
CA GLY A 27 0.70 14.38 -4.81
C GLY A 27 0.37 13.40 -5.93
N GLU A 28 1.29 12.53 -6.31
CA GLU A 28 1.06 11.56 -7.38
C GLU A 28 0.47 10.24 -6.86
N TRP A 29 -0.39 9.69 -7.69
CA TRP A 29 -1.05 8.40 -7.45
C TRP A 29 -0.76 7.49 -8.65
N VAL A 30 -0.10 6.36 -8.41
CA VAL A 30 0.33 5.43 -9.45
C VAL A 30 -0.33 4.08 -9.26
N GLN A 31 -0.93 3.56 -10.32
CA GLN A 31 -1.46 2.21 -10.37
C GLN A 31 -0.52 1.34 -11.21
N VAL A 32 0.04 0.32 -10.60
CA VAL A 32 0.87 -0.66 -11.31
C VAL A 32 -0.05 -1.71 -11.91
N THR A 33 0.01 -1.85 -13.23
CA THR A 33 -0.83 -2.79 -14.00
C THR A 33 0.03 -3.85 -14.66
N GLY A 34 -0.60 -4.94 -15.07
CA GLY A 34 0.04 -6.07 -15.72
C GLY A 34 -0.71 -7.35 -15.41
N GLY A 35 -0.47 -8.38 -16.18
CA GLY A 35 -1.07 -9.69 -15.94
C GLY A 35 -0.54 -10.36 -14.68
N ASN A 36 -1.16 -11.47 -14.31
CA ASN A 36 -0.66 -12.29 -13.20
C ASN A 36 0.73 -12.81 -13.58
N GLY A 37 1.67 -12.68 -12.64
CA GLY A 37 3.05 -13.08 -12.88
C GLY A 37 3.90 -12.06 -13.61
N ALA A 38 3.37 -10.84 -13.88
CA ALA A 38 4.13 -9.77 -14.52
C ALA A 38 5.14 -9.10 -13.57
N GLY A 39 5.13 -9.45 -12.28
CA GLY A 39 6.08 -8.92 -11.32
C GLY A 39 5.57 -7.72 -10.52
N LYS A 40 4.26 -7.48 -10.48
CA LYS A 40 3.69 -6.35 -9.74
C LYS A 40 4.06 -6.37 -8.25
N THR A 41 3.81 -7.48 -7.58
CA THR A 41 4.17 -7.63 -6.16
C THR A 41 5.67 -7.50 -5.94
N THR A 42 6.46 -8.09 -6.83
CA THR A 42 7.93 -7.98 -6.77
C THR A 42 8.36 -6.53 -6.88
N LEU A 43 7.79 -5.77 -7.83
CA LEU A 43 8.11 -4.35 -7.95
C LEU A 43 7.80 -3.60 -6.67
N LEU A 44 6.62 -3.80 -6.09
CA LEU A 44 6.28 -3.13 -4.83
C LEU A 44 7.26 -3.48 -3.72
N ARG A 45 7.73 -4.72 -3.64
CA ARG A 45 8.72 -5.12 -2.65
C ARG A 45 10.08 -4.45 -2.88
N LEU A 46 10.47 -4.22 -4.14
CA LEU A 46 11.68 -3.46 -4.45
C LEU A 46 11.54 -1.99 -4.03
N LEU A 47 10.38 -1.39 -4.33
CA LEU A 47 10.12 0.02 -4.00
C LEU A 47 10.06 0.28 -2.49
N THR A 48 9.74 -0.74 -1.70
CA THR A 48 9.68 -0.63 -0.24
C THR A 48 10.96 -1.07 0.46
N GLY A 49 11.95 -1.55 -0.30
CA GLY A 49 13.19 -2.06 0.27
C GLY A 49 13.09 -3.44 0.91
N LEU A 50 11.96 -4.14 0.73
CA LEU A 50 11.77 -5.50 1.24
C LEU A 50 12.46 -6.55 0.39
N ALA A 51 12.83 -6.20 -0.84
CA ALA A 51 13.61 -7.03 -1.73
C ALA A 51 14.64 -6.15 -2.45
N ARG A 52 15.69 -6.77 -2.98
CA ARG A 52 16.73 -6.07 -3.76
C ARG A 52 16.57 -6.37 -5.23
N PRO A 53 16.73 -5.36 -6.12
CA PRO A 53 16.76 -5.62 -7.55
C PRO A 53 18.05 -6.36 -7.92
N ASP A 54 18.03 -7.07 -9.05
CA ASP A 54 19.22 -7.70 -9.62
C ASP A 54 20.08 -6.68 -10.34
N GLY A 55 19.52 -5.56 -10.75
CA GLY A 55 20.21 -4.41 -11.30
C GLY A 55 19.41 -3.14 -11.08
N GLY A 56 20.06 -2.00 -11.20
CA GLY A 56 19.46 -0.71 -10.95
C GLY A 56 19.35 -0.38 -9.47
N GLU A 57 18.68 0.71 -9.16
CA GLU A 57 18.61 1.24 -7.79
C GLU A 57 17.28 1.95 -7.57
N VAL A 58 16.81 1.94 -6.33
CA VAL A 58 15.65 2.75 -5.89
C VAL A 58 16.18 3.85 -4.97
N TYR A 59 15.70 5.08 -5.20
CA TYR A 59 16.12 6.27 -4.47
C TYR A 59 14.93 6.90 -3.75
N TRP A 60 15.16 7.36 -2.55
CA TRP A 60 14.22 8.16 -1.78
C TRP A 60 14.85 9.51 -1.48
N GLN A 61 14.20 10.59 -1.91
CA GLN A 61 14.70 11.95 -1.72
C GLN A 61 16.15 12.11 -2.21
N GLY A 62 16.47 11.46 -3.33
CA GLY A 62 17.79 11.52 -3.94
C GLY A 62 18.83 10.57 -3.37
N GLU A 63 18.50 9.82 -2.32
CA GLU A 63 19.44 8.89 -1.70
C GLU A 63 19.04 7.43 -1.93
N PRO A 64 19.99 6.53 -2.16
CA PRO A 64 19.67 5.10 -2.28
C PRO A 64 18.96 4.58 -1.04
N LEU A 65 17.91 3.76 -1.20
CA LEU A 65 17.14 3.23 -0.08
C LEU A 65 18.04 2.54 0.96
N ARG A 66 19.04 1.81 0.52
CA ARG A 66 19.95 1.09 1.42
C ARG A 66 20.67 2.01 2.41
N ARG A 67 20.82 3.30 2.08
CA ARG A 67 21.48 4.27 2.94
C ARG A 67 20.53 4.99 3.90
N VAL A 68 19.24 5.01 3.59
CA VAL A 68 18.24 5.79 4.34
C VAL A 68 17.07 4.93 4.81
N ARG A 69 17.31 3.65 5.08
CA ARG A 69 16.25 2.68 5.40
C ARG A 69 15.37 3.13 6.55
N ASP A 70 15.96 3.59 7.64
CA ASP A 70 15.17 3.96 8.83
C ASP A 70 14.30 5.16 8.58
N SER A 71 14.85 6.22 7.99
CA SER A 71 14.06 7.42 7.66
C SER A 71 13.02 7.13 6.58
N PHE A 72 13.35 6.30 5.60
CA PHE A 72 12.40 5.90 4.57
C PHE A 72 11.24 5.12 5.18
N HIS A 73 11.52 4.11 6.00
CA HIS A 73 10.46 3.28 6.59
C HIS A 73 9.59 4.06 7.57
N SER A 74 10.11 5.09 8.21
CA SER A 74 9.29 5.94 9.09
C SER A 74 8.26 6.76 8.30
N GLY A 75 8.50 7.00 7.01
CA GLY A 75 7.57 7.72 6.14
C GLY A 75 6.79 6.81 5.18
N LEU A 76 6.81 5.50 5.41
CA LEU A 76 6.18 4.51 4.54
C LEU A 76 5.06 3.78 5.26
N LEU A 77 3.91 3.64 4.60
CA LEU A 77 2.90 2.66 4.96
C LEU A 77 2.90 1.57 3.89
N TRP A 78 3.22 0.34 4.30
CA TRP A 78 3.20 -0.83 3.43
C TRP A 78 2.08 -1.77 3.88
N ILE A 79 1.16 -2.07 2.96
CA ILE A 79 0.15 -3.11 3.17
C ILE A 79 0.29 -4.11 2.01
N GLY A 80 0.86 -5.27 2.32
CA GLY A 80 1.09 -6.32 1.34
C GLY A 80 -0.15 -7.13 1.03
N HIS A 81 0.02 -8.12 0.18
CA HIS A 81 -1.06 -9.01 -0.22
C HIS A 81 -1.69 -9.70 0.99
N GLN A 82 -0.87 -10.10 1.96
CA GLN A 82 -1.36 -10.57 3.26
C GLN A 82 -1.34 -9.38 4.22
N PRO A 83 -2.46 -9.08 4.89
CA PRO A 83 -2.59 -7.83 5.64
C PRO A 83 -1.71 -7.73 6.91
N GLY A 84 -1.06 -8.80 7.35
CA GLY A 84 -0.14 -8.75 8.49
C GLY A 84 -0.81 -8.53 9.83
N ILE A 85 -2.09 -8.85 9.95
CA ILE A 85 -2.85 -8.68 11.19
C ILE A 85 -2.69 -9.88 12.10
N LYS A 86 -2.78 -9.63 13.41
CA LYS A 86 -2.67 -10.66 14.46
C LYS A 86 -4.05 -11.20 14.76
N THR A 87 -4.29 -12.47 14.38
CA THR A 87 -5.63 -13.06 14.45
C THR A 87 -6.13 -13.30 15.87
N ARG A 88 -5.24 -13.41 16.85
CA ARG A 88 -5.59 -13.59 18.27
C ARG A 88 -6.04 -12.30 18.93
N LEU A 89 -5.72 -11.16 18.34
CA LEU A 89 -6.08 -9.86 18.86
C LEU A 89 -7.38 -9.38 18.26
N THR A 90 -8.04 -8.43 18.93
CA THR A 90 -9.19 -7.73 18.40
C THR A 90 -8.76 -6.74 17.33
N ALA A 91 -9.73 -6.19 16.58
CA ALA A 91 -9.45 -5.13 15.61
C ALA A 91 -8.80 -3.93 16.30
N ARG A 92 -9.34 -3.49 17.44
CA ARG A 92 -8.78 -2.37 18.22
C ARG A 92 -7.34 -2.65 18.63
N GLU A 93 -7.07 -3.84 19.15
CA GLU A 93 -5.73 -4.23 19.60
C GLU A 93 -4.73 -4.27 18.45
N ASN A 94 -5.14 -4.74 17.27
CA ASN A 94 -4.30 -4.70 16.08
C ASN A 94 -3.90 -3.27 15.72
N LEU A 95 -4.85 -2.34 15.69
CA LEU A 95 -4.56 -0.95 15.40
C LEU A 95 -3.69 -0.31 16.46
N HIS A 96 -3.93 -0.63 17.74
CA HIS A 96 -3.12 -0.12 18.84
C HIS A 96 -1.66 -0.54 18.69
N PHE A 97 -1.41 -1.75 18.25
CA PHE A 97 -0.05 -2.25 18.02
C PHE A 97 0.71 -1.37 17.04
N PHE A 98 0.08 -0.97 15.93
CA PHE A 98 0.71 -0.14 14.91
C PHE A 98 0.67 1.36 15.23
N HIS A 99 -0.31 1.80 16.03
CA HIS A 99 -0.55 3.22 16.34
C HIS A 99 -0.78 3.40 17.83
N PRO A 100 0.23 3.12 18.68
CA PRO A 100 0.04 3.10 20.13
C PRO A 100 -0.31 4.48 20.73
N GLY A 101 0.03 5.56 20.04
CA GLY A 101 -0.30 6.92 20.48
C GLY A 101 -1.69 7.42 20.08
N ASP A 102 -2.47 6.61 19.34
CA ASP A 102 -3.71 7.07 18.73
C ASP A 102 -4.97 6.41 19.32
N GLY A 103 -4.92 5.97 20.58
CA GLY A 103 -6.02 5.22 21.19
C GLY A 103 -7.40 5.84 21.02
N ALA A 104 -7.52 7.16 21.18
CA ALA A 104 -8.80 7.86 21.03
C ALA A 104 -9.32 7.89 19.59
N ARG A 105 -8.46 7.68 18.60
CA ARG A 105 -8.81 7.72 17.17
C ARG A 105 -9.14 6.35 16.59
N LEU A 106 -8.86 5.26 17.32
CA LEU A 106 -9.03 3.91 16.80
C LEU A 106 -10.49 3.56 16.44
N PRO A 107 -11.50 3.89 17.27
CA PRO A 107 -12.88 3.59 16.91
C PRO A 107 -13.34 4.30 15.64
N GLU A 108 -12.96 5.57 15.45
CA GLU A 108 -13.30 6.32 14.26
C GLU A 108 -12.63 5.73 13.01
N ALA A 109 -11.37 5.36 13.11
CA ALA A 109 -10.65 4.74 12.00
C ALA A 109 -11.33 3.42 11.59
N LEU A 110 -11.73 2.61 12.55
CA LEU A 110 -12.44 1.36 12.28
C LEU A 110 -13.81 1.63 11.66
N ALA A 111 -14.54 2.65 12.14
CA ALA A 111 -15.82 3.04 11.55
C ALA A 111 -15.65 3.49 10.10
N GLN A 112 -14.61 4.28 9.80
CA GLN A 112 -14.31 4.71 8.44
C GLN A 112 -13.99 3.52 7.52
N ALA A 113 -13.36 2.49 8.07
CA ALA A 113 -13.08 1.26 7.32
C ALA A 113 -14.28 0.31 7.22
N GLY A 114 -15.43 0.69 7.77
CA GLY A 114 -16.65 -0.13 7.73
C GLY A 114 -16.74 -1.18 8.84
N LEU A 115 -16.05 -0.98 9.96
CA LEU A 115 -16.00 -1.93 11.07
C LEU A 115 -16.60 -1.39 12.35
N ALA A 116 -17.53 -0.40 12.28
CA ALA A 116 -18.23 0.09 13.44
C ALA A 116 -18.97 -1.07 14.13
N GLY A 117 -18.77 -1.21 15.44
CA GLY A 117 -19.37 -2.30 16.23
C GLY A 117 -18.53 -3.56 16.30
N PHE A 118 -17.42 -3.65 15.53
CA PHE A 118 -16.54 -4.82 15.52
C PHE A 118 -15.20 -4.58 16.22
N GLU A 119 -15.07 -3.45 16.92
CA GLU A 119 -13.80 -3.02 17.52
C GLU A 119 -13.17 -4.06 18.46
N ASP A 120 -14.02 -4.74 19.22
CA ASP A 120 -13.58 -5.67 20.26
C ASP A 120 -13.83 -7.13 19.89
N VAL A 121 -14.10 -7.42 18.63
CA VAL A 121 -14.24 -8.77 18.11
C VAL A 121 -12.87 -9.31 17.76
N PRO A 122 -12.50 -10.53 18.22
CA PRO A 122 -11.24 -11.15 17.80
C PRO A 122 -11.19 -11.27 16.27
N VAL A 123 -10.07 -10.89 15.69
CA VAL A 123 -9.91 -10.87 14.23
C VAL A 123 -10.12 -12.25 13.61
N ALA A 124 -9.78 -13.32 14.34
CA ALA A 124 -10.02 -14.68 13.87
C ALA A 124 -11.50 -14.96 13.54
N ARG A 125 -12.43 -14.21 14.13
CA ARG A 125 -13.88 -14.37 13.92
C ARG A 125 -14.41 -13.49 12.79
N LEU A 126 -13.57 -12.63 12.22
CA LEU A 126 -13.98 -11.74 11.15
C LEU A 126 -13.85 -12.45 9.79
N SER A 127 -14.67 -12.03 8.82
CA SER A 127 -14.54 -12.49 7.44
C SER A 127 -13.20 -12.02 6.84
N ALA A 128 -12.80 -12.61 5.70
CA ALA A 128 -11.59 -12.19 5.00
C ALA A 128 -11.62 -10.70 4.65
N GLY A 129 -12.76 -10.21 4.17
CA GLY A 129 -12.91 -8.79 3.85
C GLY A 129 -12.85 -7.90 5.08
N GLN A 130 -13.44 -8.32 6.20
CA GLN A 130 -13.35 -7.59 7.45
C GLN A 130 -11.91 -7.58 8.00
N GLN A 131 -11.21 -8.69 7.90
CA GLN A 131 -9.80 -8.76 8.30
C GLN A 131 -8.95 -7.79 7.49
N ARG A 132 -9.17 -7.74 6.18
CA ARG A 132 -8.47 -6.77 5.32
C ARG A 132 -8.79 -5.33 5.72
N ARG A 133 -10.04 -5.05 6.08
CA ARG A 133 -10.45 -3.72 6.53
C ARG A 133 -9.78 -3.29 7.83
N VAL A 134 -9.43 -4.23 8.71
CA VAL A 134 -8.64 -3.89 9.90
C VAL A 134 -7.30 -3.29 9.49
N ALA A 135 -6.60 -3.93 8.56
CA ALA A 135 -5.32 -3.41 8.06
C ALA A 135 -5.52 -2.06 7.35
N LEU A 136 -6.56 -1.92 6.52
CA LEU A 136 -6.83 -0.71 5.75
C LEU A 136 -7.30 0.45 6.63
N ALA A 137 -7.82 0.19 7.83
CA ALA A 137 -8.17 1.25 8.78
C ALA A 137 -6.97 2.14 9.13
N ARG A 138 -5.76 1.63 8.97
CA ARG A 138 -4.52 2.40 9.18
C ARG A 138 -4.40 3.59 8.24
N LEU A 139 -5.10 3.58 7.10
CA LEU A 139 -5.11 4.72 6.17
C LEU A 139 -5.69 5.99 6.81
N TRP A 140 -6.50 5.84 7.85
CA TRP A 140 -7.08 6.98 8.59
C TRP A 140 -6.26 7.36 9.83
N LEU A 141 -5.19 6.63 10.12
CA LEU A 141 -4.34 6.87 11.29
C LEU A 141 -2.92 7.26 10.93
N THR A 142 -2.41 6.74 9.82
CA THR A 142 -1.00 6.89 9.45
C THR A 142 -0.64 8.33 9.12
N ARG A 143 0.59 8.72 9.46
CA ARG A 143 1.20 9.98 9.05
C ARG A 143 2.22 9.77 7.93
N ALA A 144 2.34 8.55 7.43
CA ALA A 144 3.26 8.23 6.35
C ALA A 144 2.89 8.99 5.07
N ALA A 145 3.89 9.58 4.42
CA ALA A 145 3.69 10.30 3.16
C ALA A 145 3.50 9.35 1.98
N LEU A 146 4.19 8.21 1.99
CA LEU A 146 4.13 7.23 0.91
C LEU A 146 3.33 6.00 1.35
N TRP A 147 2.29 5.70 0.59
CA TRP A 147 1.48 4.49 0.78
C TRP A 147 1.74 3.54 -0.37
N VAL A 148 2.14 2.31 -0.06
CA VAL A 148 2.33 1.24 -1.05
C VAL A 148 1.40 0.10 -0.68
N LEU A 149 0.43 -0.18 -1.55
CA LEU A 149 -0.69 -1.08 -1.26
C LEU A 149 -0.79 -2.15 -2.34
N ASP A 150 -0.65 -3.41 -1.94
CA ASP A 150 -0.70 -4.55 -2.87
C ASP A 150 -2.09 -5.18 -2.83
N GLU A 151 -2.87 -5.02 -3.90
CA GLU A 151 -4.24 -5.54 -4.03
C GLU A 151 -5.12 -5.19 -2.83
N PRO A 152 -5.24 -3.89 -2.48
CA PRO A 152 -5.96 -3.51 -1.26
C PRO A 152 -7.45 -3.81 -1.30
N PHE A 153 -8.03 -3.99 -2.51
CA PHE A 153 -9.48 -4.14 -2.67
C PHE A 153 -9.94 -5.60 -2.70
N THR A 154 -9.04 -6.57 -2.52
CA THR A 154 -9.41 -7.98 -2.46
C THR A 154 -10.43 -8.21 -1.35
N ALA A 155 -11.56 -8.85 -1.69
CA ALA A 155 -12.66 -9.15 -0.77
C ALA A 155 -13.35 -7.90 -0.18
N ILE A 156 -13.20 -6.75 -0.82
CA ILE A 156 -13.86 -5.50 -0.42
C ILE A 156 -15.03 -5.24 -1.36
N ASP A 157 -16.18 -4.87 -0.81
CA ASP A 157 -17.38 -4.56 -1.59
C ASP A 157 -17.29 -3.19 -2.29
N VAL A 158 -18.24 -2.91 -3.18
CA VAL A 158 -18.26 -1.68 -3.98
C VAL A 158 -18.21 -0.42 -3.10
N ASN A 159 -18.98 -0.40 -2.02
CA ASN A 159 -19.01 0.75 -1.11
C ASN A 159 -17.68 0.93 -0.39
N GLY A 160 -17.05 -0.17 0.01
CA GLY A 160 -15.72 -0.14 0.64
C GLY A 160 -14.66 0.36 -0.33
N VAL A 161 -14.67 -0.10 -1.58
CA VAL A 161 -13.75 0.36 -2.62
C VAL A 161 -13.91 1.87 -2.83
N ALA A 162 -15.14 2.37 -2.93
CA ALA A 162 -15.39 3.80 -3.11
C ALA A 162 -14.84 4.62 -1.94
N ARG A 163 -15.06 4.15 -0.71
CA ARG A 163 -14.59 4.84 0.50
C ARG A 163 -13.07 4.89 0.58
N LEU A 164 -12.41 3.77 0.30
CA LEU A 164 -10.94 3.68 0.27
C LEU A 164 -10.35 4.56 -0.82
N THR A 165 -10.95 4.55 -2.00
CA THR A 165 -10.51 5.38 -3.12
C THR A 165 -10.59 6.87 -2.75
N ARG A 166 -11.67 7.31 -2.09
CA ARG A 166 -11.78 8.70 -1.61
C ARG A 166 -10.70 9.04 -0.58
N ARG A 167 -10.38 8.09 0.30
CA ARG A 167 -9.31 8.31 1.30
C ARG A 167 -7.94 8.48 0.62
N MET A 168 -7.65 7.66 -0.39
CA MET A 168 -6.42 7.77 -1.16
C MET A 168 -6.35 9.09 -1.93
N ALA A 169 -7.47 9.51 -2.55
CA ALA A 169 -7.55 10.78 -3.24
C ALA A 169 -7.29 11.96 -2.30
N ALA A 170 -7.85 11.93 -1.10
CA ALA A 170 -7.61 12.96 -0.11
C ALA A 170 -6.14 13.03 0.30
N HIS A 171 -5.49 11.88 0.44
CA HIS A 171 -4.08 11.81 0.79
C HIS A 171 -3.20 12.45 -0.30
N THR A 172 -3.43 12.11 -1.56
CA THR A 172 -2.65 12.68 -2.66
C THR A 172 -2.94 14.17 -2.86
N ALA A 173 -4.18 14.60 -2.62
CA ALA A 173 -4.54 16.02 -2.70
C ALA A 173 -3.79 16.87 -1.66
N GLN A 174 -3.35 16.26 -0.57
CA GLN A 174 -2.56 16.94 0.47
C GLN A 174 -1.04 16.76 0.28
N GLY A 175 -0.62 16.26 -0.88
CA GLY A 175 0.79 16.08 -1.19
C GLY A 175 1.36 14.71 -0.90
N GLY A 176 0.54 13.77 -0.43
CA GLY A 176 0.98 12.40 -0.22
C GLY A 176 1.18 11.65 -1.54
N MET A 177 1.74 10.45 -1.46
CA MET A 177 1.98 9.58 -2.62
C MET A 177 1.28 8.25 -2.38
N VAL A 178 0.68 7.69 -3.43
CA VAL A 178 0.07 6.36 -3.39
C VAL A 178 0.57 5.54 -4.57
N ILE A 179 1.05 4.34 -4.29
CA ILE A 179 1.39 3.33 -5.30
C ILE A 179 0.58 2.09 -4.95
N LEU A 180 -0.24 1.60 -5.87
CA LEU A 180 -1.04 0.41 -5.63
C LEU A 180 -1.12 -0.49 -6.83
N THR A 181 -1.43 -1.76 -6.56
CA THR A 181 -1.87 -2.71 -7.57
C THR A 181 -3.36 -2.97 -7.36
N THR A 182 -4.12 -3.09 -8.43
CA THR A 182 -5.51 -3.54 -8.40
C THR A 182 -5.97 -3.88 -9.80
N HIS A 183 -6.90 -4.83 -9.90
CA HIS A 183 -7.62 -5.13 -11.13
C HIS A 183 -8.96 -4.40 -11.21
N GLN A 184 -9.34 -3.71 -10.15
CA GLN A 184 -10.63 -3.02 -10.08
C GLN A 184 -10.51 -1.57 -10.51
N PRO A 185 -11.57 -1.00 -11.10
CA PRO A 185 -11.59 0.43 -11.39
C PRO A 185 -11.55 1.25 -10.10
N LEU A 186 -11.00 2.45 -10.20
CA LEU A 186 -10.89 3.41 -9.09
C LEU A 186 -11.98 4.47 -9.27
N PRO A 187 -13.15 4.31 -8.61
CA PRO A 187 -14.29 5.19 -8.85
C PRO A 187 -13.97 6.65 -8.51
N GLY A 188 -14.21 7.54 -9.48
CA GLY A 188 -13.98 8.97 -9.34
C GLY A 188 -12.52 9.40 -9.37
N ALA A 189 -11.57 8.50 -9.61
CA ALA A 189 -10.15 8.81 -9.60
C ALA A 189 -9.43 8.47 -10.90
N ALA A 190 -10.14 8.01 -11.92
CA ALA A 190 -9.51 7.54 -13.17
C ALA A 190 -8.60 8.59 -13.84
N ASP A 191 -8.96 9.88 -13.75
CA ASP A 191 -8.21 10.95 -14.38
C ASP A 191 -7.00 11.42 -13.57
N THR A 192 -6.93 11.05 -12.29
CA THR A 192 -5.84 11.46 -11.40
C THR A 192 -4.79 10.39 -11.20
N VAL A 193 -5.07 9.17 -11.62
CA VAL A 193 -4.19 8.02 -11.41
C VAL A 193 -3.35 7.79 -12.65
N ARG A 194 -2.03 7.81 -12.50
CA ARG A 194 -1.10 7.44 -13.56
C ARG A 194 -0.93 5.92 -13.56
N ARG A 195 -0.97 5.31 -14.74
CA ARG A 195 -0.77 3.86 -14.88
C ARG A 195 0.66 3.55 -15.26
N LEU A 196 1.24 2.59 -14.55
CA LEU A 196 2.55 2.04 -14.87
C LEU A 196 2.34 0.59 -15.27
N ALA A 197 2.47 0.29 -16.55
CA ALA A 197 2.23 -1.06 -17.06
C ALA A 197 3.52 -1.88 -17.02
N LEU A 198 3.45 -3.07 -16.42
CA LEU A 198 4.52 -4.06 -16.50
C LEU A 198 4.20 -5.03 -17.63
N THR A 199 5.07 -5.07 -18.63
CA THR A 199 5.00 -6.02 -19.74
C THR A 199 5.92 -7.18 -19.41
N GLY A 200 5.32 -8.29 -19.07
CA GLY A 200 6.08 -9.50 -18.71
C GLY A 200 5.93 -10.58 -19.71
#